data_6fd4d970fd5c89d27672712ddc8a2376
#
_entry.id   6fd4d970fd5c89d27672712ddc8a2376
#
_cell.length_a   1.000
_cell.length_b   1.000
_cell.length_c   1.000
_cell.angle_alpha   90.00
_cell.angle_beta   90.00
_cell.angle_gamma   90.00
#
_symmetry.space_group_name_H-M   'P 1'
#
loop_
_entity.id
_entity.type
_entity.pdbx_description
1 polymer ?
#
loop_
_entity_poly.entity_id
_entity_poly.type
_entity_poly.pdbx_seq_one_letter_code
_entity_poly.pdbx_strand_id
1 'polypeptide(L)'
;MRQHKRLLQAFLSDQAKDYRKQNGLSQEAMSELLHIAARSYCELEHNRSCFSGVTLMVFLSMMDEERLLEFHRDLCVLIKRGDESYEGL
;
A
#
# COMPACT_ATOMS: atom_id res chain seq x y z
N MET A 1 5.94 -12.30 -12.56
CA MET A 1 6.76 -11.21 -12.00
C MET A 1 6.16 -9.83 -12.22
N ARG A 2 5.98 -9.42 -13.48
CA ARG A 2 5.38 -8.09 -13.77
C ARG A 2 3.99 -7.94 -13.17
N GLN A 3 3.20 -9.00 -13.24
CA GLN A 3 1.83 -9.01 -12.75
C GLN A 3 1.79 -8.80 -11.24
N HIS A 4 2.68 -9.48 -10.49
CA HIS A 4 2.80 -9.31 -9.05
C HIS A 4 3.15 -7.88 -8.70
N LYS A 5 4.11 -7.29 -9.41
CA LYS A 5 4.55 -5.92 -9.13
C LYS A 5 3.40 -4.94 -9.28
N ARG A 6 2.63 -5.04 -10.35
CA ARG A 6 1.48 -4.16 -10.60
C ARG A 6 0.39 -4.33 -9.56
N LEU A 7 0.09 -5.58 -9.24
CA LEU A 7 -0.94 -5.89 -8.25
C LEU A 7 -0.54 -5.37 -6.87
N LEU A 8 0.70 -5.57 -6.49
CA LEU A 8 1.20 -5.12 -5.18
C LEU A 8 1.26 -3.60 -5.10
N GLN A 9 1.65 -2.94 -6.18
CA GLN A 9 1.69 -1.48 -6.21
C GLN A 9 0.30 -0.91 -6.06
N ALA A 10 -0.68 -1.42 -6.80
CA ALA A 10 -2.07 -0.99 -6.70
C ALA A 10 -2.65 -1.27 -5.32
N PHE A 11 -2.32 -2.42 -4.75
CA PHE A 11 -2.76 -2.81 -3.42
C PHE A 11 -2.27 -1.81 -2.38
N LEU A 12 -0.98 -1.45 -2.42
CA LEU A 12 -0.41 -0.49 -1.48
C LEU A 12 -1.01 0.90 -1.64
N SER A 13 -1.23 1.32 -2.88
CA SER A 13 -1.90 2.58 -3.19
C SER A 13 -3.28 2.64 -2.53
N ASP A 14 -4.06 1.59 -2.71
CA ASP A 14 -5.41 1.50 -2.15
C ASP A 14 -5.38 1.44 -0.63
N GLN A 15 -4.45 0.70 -0.05
CA GLN A 15 -4.29 0.60 1.40
C GLN A 15 -3.99 1.95 2.02
N ALA A 16 -3.09 2.71 1.40
CA ALA A 16 -2.72 4.04 1.90
C ALA A 16 -3.91 5.00 1.81
N LYS A 17 -4.61 4.98 0.69
CA LYS A 17 -5.79 5.83 0.48
C LYS A 17 -6.89 5.50 1.49
N ASP A 18 -7.17 4.23 1.70
CA ASP A 18 -8.18 3.78 2.66
C ASP A 18 -7.82 4.19 4.08
N TYR A 19 -6.58 3.98 4.47
CA TYR A 19 -6.09 4.38 5.78
C TYR A 19 -6.29 5.89 5.98
N ARG A 20 -5.88 6.67 4.99
CA ARG A 20 -5.99 8.13 5.03
C ARG A 20 -7.45 8.56 5.22
N LYS A 21 -8.33 8.02 4.40
CA LYS A 21 -9.75 8.38 4.45
C LYS A 21 -10.43 7.94 5.73
N GLN A 22 -10.13 6.74 6.20
CA GLN A 22 -10.71 6.22 7.44
C GLN A 22 -10.28 7.01 8.66
N ASN A 23 -9.10 7.62 8.62
CA ASN A 23 -8.59 8.44 9.71
C ASN A 23 -8.82 9.95 9.50
N GLY A 24 -9.56 10.31 8.46
CA GLY A 24 -9.88 11.71 8.20
C GLY A 24 -8.68 12.59 7.88
N LEU A 25 -7.64 12.02 7.30
CA LEU A 25 -6.39 12.72 7.02
C LEU A 25 -6.39 13.31 5.61
N SER A 26 -5.78 14.50 5.47
CA SER A 26 -5.48 15.05 4.16
C SER A 26 -4.28 14.31 3.56
N GLN A 27 -4.05 14.47 2.26
CA GLN A 27 -2.85 13.92 1.63
C GLN A 27 -1.59 14.50 2.25
N GLU A 28 -1.63 15.80 2.59
CA GLU A 28 -0.51 16.47 3.22
C GLU A 28 -0.21 15.90 4.60
N ALA A 29 -1.24 15.69 5.42
CA ALA A 29 -1.08 15.09 6.74
C ALA A 29 -0.53 13.66 6.63
N MET A 30 -1.02 12.90 5.67
CA MET A 30 -0.53 11.54 5.45
C MET A 30 0.95 11.52 5.05
N SER A 31 1.35 12.47 4.19
CA SER A 31 2.74 12.57 3.78
C SER A 31 3.66 12.87 4.96
N GLU A 32 3.22 13.72 5.89
CA GLU A 32 3.97 14.04 7.10
C GLU A 32 4.17 12.81 7.97
N LEU A 33 3.11 12.01 8.13
CA LEU A 33 3.19 10.78 8.92
C LEU A 33 4.16 9.77 8.30
N LEU A 34 4.23 9.73 6.98
CA LEU A 34 5.13 8.83 6.26
C LEU A 34 6.53 9.41 6.09
N HIS A 35 6.76 10.65 6.51
CA HIS A 35 8.06 11.33 6.41
C HIS A 35 8.52 11.48 4.96
N ILE A 36 7.60 11.76 4.05
CA ILE A 36 7.89 12.01 2.64
C ILE A 36 7.24 13.32 2.20
N ALA A 37 7.66 13.84 1.06
CA ALA A 37 7.08 15.05 0.50
C ALA A 37 5.63 14.81 0.09
N ALA A 38 4.80 15.84 0.19
CA ALA A 38 3.38 15.75 -0.20
C ALA A 38 3.23 15.30 -1.65
N ARG A 39 4.08 15.79 -2.53
CA ARG A 39 4.08 15.39 -3.94
C ARG A 39 4.39 13.91 -4.11
N SER A 40 5.37 13.42 -3.35
CA SER A 40 5.72 12.00 -3.37
C SER A 40 4.56 11.12 -2.92
N TYR A 41 3.87 11.54 -1.87
CA TYR A 41 2.69 10.80 -1.41
C TYR A 41 1.59 10.82 -2.45
N CYS A 42 1.35 11.96 -3.08
CA CYS A 42 0.34 12.07 -4.14
C CYS A 42 0.61 11.07 -5.27
N GLU A 43 1.89 10.93 -5.66
CA GLU A 43 2.28 9.95 -6.67
C GLU A 43 2.00 8.52 -6.23
N LEU A 44 2.28 8.20 -4.96
CA LEU A 44 1.98 6.88 -4.41
C LEU A 44 0.47 6.59 -4.46
N GLU A 45 -0.34 7.54 -4.03
CA GLU A 45 -1.78 7.37 -3.95
C GLU A 45 -2.43 7.23 -5.32
N HIS A 46 -1.84 7.85 -6.33
CA HIS A 46 -2.32 7.75 -7.71
C HIS A 46 -1.68 6.60 -8.49
N ASN A 47 -0.99 5.73 -7.78
CA ASN A 47 -0.37 4.54 -8.37
C ASN A 47 0.67 4.86 -9.45
N ARG A 48 1.35 5.99 -9.31
CA ARG A 48 2.40 6.43 -10.25
C ARG A 48 3.80 6.08 -9.79
N SER A 49 3.95 5.74 -8.50
CA SER A 49 5.23 5.30 -7.96
C SER A 49 4.99 4.23 -6.91
N CYS A 50 6.06 3.51 -6.57
CA CYS A 50 6.00 2.44 -5.58
C CYS A 50 6.49 2.94 -4.23
N PHE A 51 5.98 2.34 -3.16
CA PHE A 51 6.53 2.55 -1.83
C PHE A 51 7.98 2.06 -1.82
N SER A 52 8.87 2.84 -1.21
CA SER A 52 10.18 2.32 -0.86
C SER A 52 10.02 1.39 0.33
N GLY A 53 11.02 0.54 0.57
CA GLY A 53 10.99 -0.35 1.73
C GLY A 53 10.86 0.43 3.04
N VAL A 54 11.58 1.54 3.16
CA VAL A 54 11.54 2.37 4.36
C VAL A 54 10.15 2.98 4.56
N THR A 55 9.59 3.56 3.50
CA THR A 55 8.25 4.15 3.57
C THR A 55 7.20 3.11 3.93
N LEU A 56 7.32 1.91 3.36
CA LEU A 56 6.40 0.81 3.69
C LEU A 56 6.50 0.43 5.16
N MET A 57 7.71 0.34 5.70
CA MET A 57 7.89 0.02 7.12
C MET A 57 7.25 1.07 8.02
N VAL A 58 7.39 2.35 7.68
CA VAL A 58 6.74 3.42 8.43
C VAL A 58 5.22 3.26 8.34
N PHE A 59 4.70 2.99 7.16
CA PHE A 59 3.27 2.80 6.97
C PHE A 59 2.73 1.64 7.81
N LEU A 60 3.43 0.51 7.81
CA LEU A 60 3.02 -0.64 8.61
C LEU A 60 3.04 -0.32 10.11
N SER A 61 4.00 0.51 10.55
CA SER A 61 4.11 0.89 11.96
C SER A 61 2.95 1.78 12.42
N MET A 62 2.25 2.43 11.49
CA MET A 62 1.09 3.27 11.81
C MET A 62 -0.18 2.46 12.07
N MET A 63 -0.22 1.22 11.60
CA MET A 63 -1.38 0.37 11.74
C MET A 63 -1.45 -0.27 13.12
N ASP A 64 -2.67 -0.39 13.68
CA ASP A 64 -2.86 -1.20 14.86
C ASP A 64 -2.82 -2.70 14.47
N GLU A 65 -2.81 -3.57 15.48
CA GLU A 65 -2.68 -5.02 15.24
C GLU A 65 -3.80 -5.56 14.38
N GLU A 66 -5.03 -5.12 14.61
CA GLU A 66 -6.19 -5.60 13.87
C GLU A 66 -6.07 -5.24 12.38
N ARG A 67 -5.73 -3.99 12.09
CA ARG A 67 -5.56 -3.55 10.71
C ARG A 67 -4.38 -4.24 10.04
N LEU A 68 -3.30 -4.45 10.80
CA LEU A 68 -2.14 -5.14 10.27
C LEU A 68 -2.46 -6.59 9.89
N LEU A 69 -3.28 -7.26 10.69
CA LEU A 69 -3.74 -8.61 10.38
C LEU A 69 -4.58 -8.64 9.11
N GLU A 70 -5.47 -7.66 8.94
CA GLU A 70 -6.26 -7.54 7.72
C GLU A 70 -5.37 -7.30 6.51
N PHE A 71 -4.41 -6.41 6.66
CA PHE A 71 -3.43 -6.12 5.61
C PHE A 71 -2.69 -7.38 5.18
N HIS A 72 -2.20 -8.13 6.15
CA HIS A 72 -1.46 -9.36 5.89
C HIS A 72 -2.33 -10.39 5.18
N ARG A 73 -3.56 -10.56 5.65
CA ARG A 73 -4.50 -11.50 5.08
C ARG A 73 -4.81 -11.18 3.63
N ASP A 74 -5.10 -9.91 3.35
CA ASP A 74 -5.41 -9.45 2.00
C ASP A 74 -4.20 -9.58 1.07
N LEU A 75 -3.01 -9.29 1.60
CA LEU A 75 -1.76 -9.43 0.85
C LEU A 75 -1.53 -10.88 0.45
N CYS A 76 -1.73 -11.81 1.37
CA CYS A 76 -1.56 -13.24 1.09
C CYS A 76 -2.52 -13.73 0.00
N VAL A 77 -3.79 -13.28 0.07
CA VAL A 77 -4.78 -13.63 -0.94
C VAL A 77 -4.35 -13.09 -2.32
N LEU A 78 -3.89 -11.84 -2.34
CA LEU A 78 -3.47 -11.20 -3.58
C LEU A 78 -2.30 -11.92 -4.23
N ILE A 79 -1.30 -12.27 -3.44
CA ILE A 79 -0.11 -12.97 -3.94
C ILE A 79 -0.50 -14.35 -4.48
N LYS A 80 -1.36 -15.06 -3.74
CA LYS A 80 -1.84 -16.38 -4.16
C LYS A 80 -2.59 -16.30 -5.49
N ARG A 81 -3.45 -15.30 -5.66
CA ARG A 81 -4.16 -15.08 -6.92
C ARG A 81 -3.20 -14.77 -8.07
N GLY A 82 -2.19 -13.98 -7.79
CA GLY A 82 -1.15 -13.66 -8.77
C GLY A 82 -0.41 -14.90 -9.22
N ASP A 83 -0.06 -15.76 -8.27
CA ASP A 83 0.63 -17.02 -8.56
C ASP A 83 -0.26 -17.95 -9.38
N GLU A 84 -1.52 -18.10 -9.00
CA GLU A 84 -2.48 -18.93 -9.71
C GLU A 84 -2.68 -18.44 -11.15
N SER A 85 -2.81 -17.13 -11.31
CA SER A 85 -2.97 -16.51 -12.62
C SER A 85 -1.73 -16.76 -13.49
N TYR A 86 -0.56 -16.66 -12.87
CA TYR A 86 0.70 -16.90 -13.57
C TYR A 86 0.85 -18.36 -13.97
N GLU A 87 0.53 -19.28 -13.08
CA GLU A 87 0.63 -20.71 -13.31
C GLU A 87 -0.37 -21.20 -14.36
N GLY A 88 -1.50 -20.51 -14.45
CA GLY A 88 -2.54 -20.84 -15.43
C GLY A 88 -2.15 -20.56 -16.87
N LEU A 89 -1.03 -19.92 -17.06
CA LEU A 89 -0.53 -19.64 -18.38
C LEU A 89 0.29 -20.80 -18.93
#